data_5b71940773c5e66b15792c539fe51a85
#
_entry.id   5b71940773c5e66b15792c539fe51a85
#
_cell.length_a   1.000
_cell.length_b   1.000
_cell.length_c   1.000
_cell.angle_alpha   90.00
_cell.angle_beta   90.00
_cell.angle_gamma   90.00
#
_symmetry.space_group_name_H-M   'P 1'
#
loop_
_entity.id
_entity.type
_entity.pdbx_description
1 polymer ?
#
loop_
_entity_poly.entity_id
_entity_poly.type
_entity_poly.pdbx_seq_one_letter_code
_entity_poly.pdbx_strand_id
1 'polypeptide(L)'
;LMYLVAMFQSSTFRFKKKAAQARAVIKPYMVEEPGIACELRRNSRTKYSHAAYLMNKARYPLYKNTSAVYFSSGEEKFEWLKSELKKARKFIFLEYFIIQEGVMWDTILKILIEKVKEGVEVRLIYDGRGCYGTLPKNYHKTLENLGIKVTIFNPFMPIATIIQNNRDHRKIVVIDGHTAFCGGVNLADEYINAYDRFGHWKDAAIMLRGDAVRSFTLMFLETWYMYNAPDDNIEEYLYHPSDGEFVISDKSCAGFCQPYADTPLDGECVGELVYFNLINKAKDYIYITTPYLIPDNELMTALCYAAKSGIDVRIITPHIPDKWYVFEVTRAFYGELLDSGVRIYEYTPGFIHSKICVSDDSLAVVG
;
A
#
# COMPACT_ATOMS: atom_id res chain seq x y z
N LEU A 1 8.85 36.77 7.31
CA LEU A 1 8.11 35.62 7.88
C LEU A 1 6.75 35.45 7.21
N MET A 2 5.88 36.50 7.17
CA MET A 2 4.54 36.44 6.54
C MET A 2 4.59 36.01 5.07
N TYR A 3 5.55 36.49 4.28
CA TYR A 3 5.70 36.09 2.88
C TYR A 3 6.06 34.61 2.72
N LEU A 4 6.91 34.08 3.58
CA LEU A 4 7.24 32.64 3.63
C LEU A 4 6.00 31.82 4.00
N VAL A 5 5.24 32.23 5.03
CA VAL A 5 4.00 31.55 5.44
C VAL A 5 2.99 31.53 4.30
N ALA A 6 2.81 32.66 3.60
CA ALA A 6 1.90 32.74 2.45
C ALA A 6 2.35 31.86 1.27
N MET A 7 3.65 31.76 0.99
CA MET A 7 4.19 30.82 0.01
C MET A 7 3.95 29.35 0.42
N PHE A 8 4.13 29.00 1.70
CA PHE A 8 3.87 27.66 2.21
C PHE A 8 2.39 27.27 2.10
N GLN A 9 1.49 28.16 2.50
CA GLN A 9 0.06 27.93 2.38
C GLN A 9 -0.38 27.78 0.92
N SER A 10 0.11 28.63 0.01
CA SER A 10 -0.24 28.58 -1.41
C SER A 10 0.24 27.30 -2.09
N SER A 11 1.42 26.81 -1.72
CA SER A 11 1.97 25.56 -2.29
C SER A 11 1.24 24.32 -1.79
N THR A 12 0.88 24.27 -0.50
CA THR A 12 0.06 23.18 0.07
C THR A 12 -1.33 23.18 -0.56
N PHE A 13 -1.93 24.36 -0.77
CA PHE A 13 -3.22 24.49 -1.43
C PHE A 13 -3.17 23.96 -2.88
N ARG A 14 -2.14 24.33 -3.65
CA ARG A 14 -1.96 23.82 -5.03
C ARG A 14 -1.82 22.32 -5.08
N PHE A 15 -1.09 21.71 -4.14
CA PHE A 15 -0.91 20.26 -4.06
C PHE A 15 -2.24 19.56 -3.74
N LYS A 16 -2.97 20.03 -2.73
CA LYS A 16 -4.33 19.56 -2.40
C LYS A 16 -5.30 19.73 -3.57
N LYS A 17 -5.25 20.86 -4.28
CA LYS A 17 -6.09 21.10 -5.46
C LYS A 17 -5.82 20.09 -6.57
N LYS A 18 -4.54 19.79 -6.88
CA LYS A 18 -4.16 18.75 -7.87
C LYS A 18 -4.70 17.38 -7.48
N ALA A 19 -4.54 16.98 -6.21
CA ALA A 19 -5.07 15.72 -5.72
C ALA A 19 -6.60 15.65 -5.84
N ALA A 20 -7.30 16.73 -5.46
CA ALA A 20 -8.76 16.80 -5.59
C ALA A 20 -9.23 16.74 -7.05
N GLN A 21 -8.51 17.36 -7.98
CA GLN A 21 -8.80 17.30 -9.42
C GLN A 21 -8.61 15.89 -9.96
N ALA A 22 -7.48 15.24 -9.65
CA ALA A 22 -7.20 13.85 -10.04
C ALA A 22 -8.27 12.90 -9.47
N ARG A 23 -8.61 13.06 -8.19
CA ARG A 23 -9.68 12.29 -7.54
C ARG A 23 -11.05 12.48 -8.22
N ALA A 24 -11.38 13.70 -8.65
CA ALA A 24 -12.63 13.98 -9.34
C ALA A 24 -12.73 13.23 -10.68
N VAL A 25 -11.62 13.03 -11.39
CA VAL A 25 -11.56 12.24 -12.63
C VAL A 25 -11.80 10.75 -12.35
N ILE A 26 -11.20 10.21 -11.27
CA ILE A 26 -11.27 8.80 -10.91
C ILE A 26 -12.60 8.41 -10.26
N LYS A 27 -13.22 9.32 -9.52
CA LYS A 27 -14.42 9.07 -8.71
C LYS A 27 -15.58 8.37 -9.46
N PRO A 28 -15.91 8.68 -10.72
CA PRO A 28 -16.98 7.98 -11.44
C PRO A 28 -16.73 6.50 -11.64
N TYR A 29 -15.47 6.06 -11.61
CA TYR A 29 -15.03 4.69 -11.84
C TYR A 29 -14.92 3.86 -10.54
N MET A 30 -14.92 4.50 -9.37
CA MET A 30 -14.97 3.86 -8.06
C MET A 30 -16.41 3.42 -7.75
N VAL A 31 -16.89 2.41 -8.47
CA VAL A 31 -18.28 1.94 -8.41
C VAL A 31 -18.34 0.61 -7.67
N GLU A 32 -19.28 0.50 -6.76
CA GLU A 32 -19.61 -0.73 -6.06
C GLU A 32 -20.57 -1.59 -6.93
N GLU A 33 -20.30 -2.88 -7.00
CA GLU A 33 -21.22 -3.80 -7.63
C GLU A 33 -22.49 -3.99 -6.78
N PRO A 34 -23.69 -3.82 -7.37
CA PRO A 34 -24.95 -3.93 -6.63
C PRO A 34 -25.10 -5.27 -5.91
N GLY A 35 -25.47 -5.23 -4.63
CA GLY A 35 -25.78 -6.41 -3.84
C GLY A 35 -24.63 -6.98 -3.01
N ILE A 36 -23.36 -6.68 -3.31
CA ILE A 36 -22.21 -7.19 -2.55
C ILE A 36 -22.26 -6.72 -1.09
N ALA A 37 -22.49 -5.43 -0.86
CA ALA A 37 -22.61 -4.88 0.50
C ALA A 37 -23.81 -5.45 1.27
N CYS A 38 -24.94 -5.67 0.57
CA CYS A 38 -26.13 -6.30 1.17
C CYS A 38 -25.86 -7.76 1.56
N GLU A 39 -25.11 -8.49 0.75
CA GLU A 39 -24.68 -9.86 1.06
C GLU A 39 -23.78 -9.88 2.30
N LEU A 40 -22.72 -9.04 2.33
CA LEU A 40 -21.85 -8.96 3.50
C LEU A 40 -22.63 -8.61 4.76
N ARG A 41 -23.58 -7.66 4.68
CA ARG A 41 -24.42 -7.25 5.81
C ARG A 41 -25.29 -8.39 6.33
N ARG A 42 -25.84 -9.24 5.44
CA ARG A 42 -26.61 -10.44 5.82
C ARG A 42 -25.73 -11.49 6.50
N ASN A 43 -24.51 -11.69 5.96
CA ASN A 43 -23.57 -12.68 6.47
C ASN A 43 -22.96 -12.27 7.81
N SER A 44 -22.60 -10.98 7.97
CA SER A 44 -22.00 -10.47 9.19
C SER A 44 -22.14 -8.95 9.31
N ARG A 45 -22.91 -8.50 10.30
CA ARG A 45 -23.04 -7.07 10.62
C ARG A 45 -21.71 -6.44 11.04
N THR A 46 -20.88 -7.19 11.76
CA THR A 46 -19.57 -6.73 12.22
C THR A 46 -18.65 -6.46 11.01
N LYS A 47 -18.47 -7.44 10.12
CA LYS A 47 -17.65 -7.28 8.90
C LYS A 47 -18.20 -6.17 8.00
N TYR A 48 -19.54 -6.09 7.86
CA TYR A 48 -20.17 -4.99 7.13
C TYR A 48 -19.84 -3.62 7.71
N SER A 49 -19.79 -3.47 9.05
CA SER A 49 -19.47 -2.18 9.66
C SER A 49 -18.04 -1.70 9.37
N HIS A 50 -17.09 -2.62 9.15
CA HIS A 50 -15.76 -2.29 8.66
C HIS A 50 -15.82 -1.77 7.21
N ALA A 51 -16.45 -2.55 6.33
CA ALA A 51 -16.56 -2.22 4.93
C ALA A 51 -17.35 -0.92 4.69
N ALA A 52 -18.42 -0.70 5.47
CA ALA A 52 -19.31 0.46 5.32
C ALA A 52 -18.60 1.80 5.51
N TYR A 53 -17.64 1.89 6.43
CA TYR A 53 -16.84 3.09 6.60
C TYR A 53 -16.03 3.38 5.34
N LEU A 54 -15.31 2.39 4.84
CA LEU A 54 -14.51 2.52 3.61
C LEU A 54 -15.36 2.87 2.39
N MET A 55 -16.55 2.28 2.25
CA MET A 55 -17.48 2.60 1.15
C MET A 55 -18.05 4.01 1.26
N ASN A 56 -18.58 4.37 2.44
CA ASN A 56 -19.39 5.57 2.58
C ASN A 56 -18.56 6.85 2.71
N LYS A 57 -17.41 6.79 3.37
CA LYS A 57 -16.53 7.94 3.64
C LYS A 57 -15.30 7.95 2.77
N ALA A 58 -14.52 6.89 2.80
CA ALA A 58 -13.29 6.79 2.03
C ALA A 58 -13.51 6.51 0.54
N ARG A 59 -14.72 6.09 0.15
CA ARG A 59 -15.14 5.83 -1.23
C ARG A 59 -14.39 4.69 -1.92
N TYR A 60 -13.99 3.67 -1.15
CA TYR A 60 -13.41 2.44 -1.67
C TYR A 60 -14.48 1.35 -1.76
N PRO A 61 -14.77 0.83 -2.97
CA PRO A 61 -15.75 -0.22 -3.17
C PRO A 61 -15.36 -1.54 -2.52
N LEU A 62 -16.37 -2.33 -2.16
CA LEU A 62 -16.22 -3.70 -1.71
C LEU A 62 -16.33 -4.65 -2.91
N TYR A 63 -15.44 -5.64 -2.99
CA TYR A 63 -15.39 -6.59 -4.09
C TYR A 63 -15.52 -8.04 -3.63
N LYS A 64 -16.05 -8.86 -4.52
CA LYS A 64 -15.97 -10.33 -4.55
C LYS A 64 -15.10 -10.75 -5.75
N ASN A 65 -15.24 -12.00 -6.20
CA ASN A 65 -14.57 -12.50 -7.40
C ASN A 65 -13.08 -12.12 -7.48
N THR A 66 -12.40 -12.21 -6.35
CA THR A 66 -10.99 -11.84 -6.24
C THR A 66 -10.26 -12.91 -5.46
N SER A 67 -9.26 -13.53 -6.09
CA SER A 67 -8.33 -14.40 -5.39
C SER A 67 -7.20 -13.61 -4.76
N ALA A 68 -6.72 -14.09 -3.62
CA ALA A 68 -5.63 -13.48 -2.88
C ALA A 68 -4.53 -14.50 -2.60
N VAL A 69 -3.29 -14.15 -2.89
CA VAL A 69 -2.10 -14.93 -2.52
C VAL A 69 -1.25 -14.09 -1.58
N TYR A 70 -1.08 -14.57 -0.36
CA TYR A 70 -0.23 -13.93 0.63
C TYR A 70 1.21 -14.41 0.49
N PHE A 71 2.15 -13.48 0.52
CA PHE A 71 3.58 -13.74 0.52
C PHE A 71 4.17 -13.41 1.88
N SER A 72 4.77 -14.41 2.49
CA SER A 72 5.36 -14.28 3.81
C SER A 72 6.74 -13.63 3.79
N SER A 73 7.33 -13.40 2.62
CA SER A 73 8.64 -12.77 2.45
C SER A 73 8.74 -11.95 1.17
N GLY A 74 9.75 -11.07 1.11
CA GLY A 74 10.06 -10.30 -0.09
C GLY A 74 10.58 -11.18 -1.23
N GLU A 75 11.34 -12.23 -0.92
CA GLU A 75 11.89 -13.18 -1.89
C GLU A 75 10.75 -13.90 -2.63
N GLU A 76 9.76 -14.41 -1.88
CA GLU A 76 8.61 -15.09 -2.45
C GLU A 76 7.81 -14.14 -3.38
N LYS A 77 7.52 -12.92 -2.88
CA LYS A 77 6.88 -11.88 -3.71
C LYS A 77 7.68 -11.60 -4.98
N PHE A 78 9.02 -11.51 -4.89
CA PHE A 78 9.88 -11.19 -6.02
C PHE A 78 9.82 -12.24 -7.12
N GLU A 79 9.86 -13.54 -6.77
CA GLU A 79 9.71 -14.64 -7.73
C GLU A 79 8.36 -14.57 -8.48
N TRP A 80 7.27 -14.39 -7.73
CA TRP A 80 5.95 -14.25 -8.31
C TRP A 80 5.84 -13.00 -9.19
N LEU A 81 6.35 -11.86 -8.73
CA LEU A 81 6.32 -10.62 -9.49
C LEU A 81 7.03 -10.76 -10.83
N LYS A 82 8.21 -11.36 -10.87
CA LYS A 82 8.93 -11.64 -12.14
C LYS A 82 8.10 -12.50 -13.10
N SER A 83 7.43 -13.51 -12.56
CA SER A 83 6.59 -14.39 -13.36
C SER A 83 5.38 -13.66 -13.95
N GLU A 84 4.71 -12.84 -13.15
CA GLU A 84 3.52 -12.11 -13.60
C GLU A 84 3.85 -10.97 -14.57
N LEU A 85 4.93 -10.21 -14.32
CA LEU A 85 5.38 -9.16 -15.24
C LEU A 85 5.66 -9.70 -16.65
N LYS A 86 6.23 -10.91 -16.78
CA LYS A 86 6.47 -11.56 -18.07
C LYS A 86 5.18 -11.91 -18.83
N LYS A 87 4.06 -12.05 -18.13
CA LYS A 87 2.76 -12.39 -18.73
C LYS A 87 1.99 -11.17 -19.24
N ALA A 88 2.42 -9.95 -18.87
CA ALA A 88 1.75 -8.71 -19.26
C ALA A 88 1.59 -8.60 -20.78
N ARG A 89 0.44 -8.12 -21.23
CA ARG A 89 0.07 -7.98 -22.66
C ARG A 89 -0.35 -6.56 -23.03
N LYS A 90 -0.98 -5.81 -22.11
CA LYS A 90 -1.55 -4.48 -22.34
C LYS A 90 -0.73 -3.40 -21.66
N PHE A 91 -0.63 -3.48 -20.34
CA PHE A 91 0.09 -2.49 -19.55
C PHE A 91 0.65 -3.02 -18.21
N ILE A 92 1.66 -2.31 -17.70
CA ILE A 92 2.23 -2.50 -16.38
C ILE A 92 2.33 -1.13 -15.70
N PHE A 93 1.69 -0.97 -14.54
CA PHE A 93 1.81 0.21 -13.69
C PHE A 93 2.57 -0.14 -12.42
N LEU A 94 3.55 0.68 -12.06
CA LEU A 94 4.36 0.52 -10.86
C LEU A 94 4.37 1.83 -10.06
N GLU A 95 4.11 1.76 -8.76
CA GLU A 95 4.16 2.89 -7.82
C GLU A 95 4.96 2.46 -6.60
N TYR A 96 6.11 3.12 -6.34
CA TYR A 96 7.04 2.71 -5.30
C TYR A 96 7.63 3.88 -4.53
N PHE A 97 7.80 3.71 -3.22
CA PHE A 97 8.48 4.69 -2.37
C PHE A 97 9.99 4.66 -2.56
N ILE A 98 10.61 3.46 -2.56
CA ILE A 98 12.06 3.28 -2.76
C ILE A 98 12.29 2.39 -3.98
N ILE A 99 13.18 2.86 -4.85
CA ILE A 99 13.83 2.08 -5.90
C ILE A 99 15.33 2.28 -5.73
N GLN A 100 16.10 1.20 -5.76
CA GLN A 100 17.55 1.22 -5.68
C GLN A 100 18.14 0.26 -6.70
N GLU A 101 19.17 0.71 -7.43
CA GLU A 101 19.92 -0.15 -8.33
C GLU A 101 20.51 -1.34 -7.57
N GLY A 102 20.41 -2.52 -8.15
CA GLY A 102 20.82 -3.78 -7.56
C GLY A 102 20.12 -4.97 -8.20
N VAL A 103 20.30 -6.16 -7.63
CA VAL A 103 19.79 -7.42 -8.21
C VAL A 103 18.28 -7.37 -8.43
N MET A 104 17.52 -6.88 -7.45
CA MET A 104 16.06 -6.83 -7.53
C MET A 104 15.59 -5.89 -8.63
N TRP A 105 16.01 -4.62 -8.58
CA TRP A 105 15.57 -3.62 -9.55
C TRP A 105 16.05 -3.91 -10.96
N ASP A 106 17.33 -4.25 -11.14
CA ASP A 106 17.91 -4.53 -12.45
C ASP A 106 17.24 -5.71 -13.14
N THR A 107 16.84 -6.72 -12.37
CA THR A 107 16.08 -7.86 -12.88
C THR A 107 14.69 -7.44 -13.35
N ILE A 108 13.98 -6.64 -12.55
CA ILE A 108 12.66 -6.12 -12.93
C ILE A 108 12.78 -5.20 -14.15
N LEU A 109 13.73 -4.27 -14.14
CA LEU A 109 13.94 -3.33 -15.25
C LEU A 109 14.20 -4.04 -16.59
N LYS A 110 14.97 -5.13 -16.58
CA LYS A 110 15.18 -5.96 -17.80
C LYS A 110 13.85 -6.49 -18.33
N ILE A 111 12.98 -7.02 -17.46
CA ILE A 111 11.66 -7.51 -17.87
C ILE A 111 10.80 -6.37 -18.43
N LEU A 112 10.80 -5.20 -17.78
CA LEU A 112 10.03 -4.03 -18.23
C LEU A 112 10.50 -3.57 -19.63
N ILE A 113 11.81 -3.54 -19.88
CA ILE A 113 12.38 -3.18 -21.19
C ILE A 113 11.94 -4.18 -22.28
N GLU A 114 11.94 -5.48 -21.97
CA GLU A 114 11.45 -6.51 -22.90
C GLU A 114 9.96 -6.29 -23.20
N LYS A 115 9.15 -6.01 -22.18
CA LYS A 115 7.72 -5.73 -22.34
C LYS A 115 7.43 -4.46 -23.15
N VAL A 116 8.19 -3.40 -22.95
CA VAL A 116 8.10 -2.19 -23.79
C VAL A 116 8.38 -2.53 -25.27
N LYS A 117 9.38 -3.36 -25.56
CA LYS A 117 9.67 -3.80 -26.93
C LYS A 117 8.55 -4.66 -27.54
N GLU A 118 7.80 -5.37 -26.70
CA GLU A 118 6.61 -6.14 -27.11
C GLU A 118 5.36 -5.26 -27.30
N GLY A 119 5.47 -3.94 -27.05
CA GLY A 119 4.36 -2.99 -27.18
C GLY A 119 3.51 -2.81 -25.93
N VAL A 120 3.92 -3.39 -24.78
CA VAL A 120 3.23 -3.21 -23.49
C VAL A 120 3.54 -1.81 -22.97
N GLU A 121 2.48 -1.09 -22.56
CA GLU A 121 2.63 0.21 -21.92
C GLU A 121 3.18 0.07 -20.49
N VAL A 122 4.29 0.74 -20.18
CA VAL A 122 4.86 0.74 -18.83
C VAL A 122 4.83 2.15 -18.25
N ARG A 123 4.15 2.32 -17.09
CA ARG A 123 4.16 3.55 -16.30
C ARG A 123 4.79 3.31 -14.94
N LEU A 124 5.67 4.20 -14.52
CA LEU A 124 6.33 4.15 -13.23
C LEU A 124 6.15 5.46 -12.47
N ILE A 125 5.65 5.36 -11.24
CA ILE A 125 5.68 6.43 -10.25
C ILE A 125 6.69 6.07 -9.17
N TYR A 126 7.57 6.99 -8.80
CA TYR A 126 8.41 6.83 -7.62
C TYR A 126 8.49 8.11 -6.79
N ASP A 127 8.65 7.95 -5.47
CA ASP A 127 8.74 9.08 -4.56
C ASP A 127 10.09 9.80 -4.67
N GLY A 128 10.04 11.12 -4.82
CA GLY A 128 11.25 11.93 -5.01
C GLY A 128 12.17 11.98 -3.77
N ARG A 129 11.66 11.74 -2.56
CA ARG A 129 12.46 11.69 -1.33
C ARG A 129 12.95 10.27 -1.06
N GLY A 130 12.07 9.28 -1.25
CA GLY A 130 12.40 7.87 -1.05
C GLY A 130 13.50 7.38 -2.00
N CYS A 131 13.53 7.91 -3.22
CA CYS A 131 14.56 7.57 -4.21
C CYS A 131 15.72 8.58 -4.24
N TYR A 132 15.73 9.60 -3.37
CA TYR A 132 16.84 10.54 -3.31
C TYR A 132 18.09 9.87 -2.73
N GLY A 133 19.13 9.75 -3.56
CA GLY A 133 20.39 9.09 -3.19
C GLY A 133 20.42 7.57 -3.40
N THR A 134 19.31 6.93 -3.75
CA THR A 134 19.25 5.51 -4.15
C THR A 134 19.24 5.32 -5.67
N LEU A 135 18.82 6.36 -6.40
CA LEU A 135 18.86 6.40 -7.85
C LEU A 135 19.82 7.50 -8.36
N PRO A 136 20.45 7.32 -9.52
CA PRO A 136 21.26 8.34 -10.18
C PRO A 136 20.48 9.63 -10.46
N LYS A 137 21.18 10.75 -10.51
CA LYS A 137 20.57 12.02 -10.88
C LYS A 137 19.96 11.94 -12.30
N ASN A 138 18.71 12.43 -12.46
CA ASN A 138 17.95 12.38 -13.70
C ASN A 138 17.63 10.96 -14.22
N TYR A 139 17.58 9.98 -13.34
CA TYR A 139 17.29 8.58 -13.71
C TYR A 139 15.97 8.40 -14.48
N HIS A 140 14.96 9.24 -14.19
CA HIS A 140 13.71 9.26 -14.98
C HIS A 140 13.95 9.40 -16.48
N LYS A 141 14.91 10.25 -16.91
CA LYS A 141 15.25 10.40 -18.33
C LYS A 141 15.86 9.14 -18.92
N THR A 142 16.66 8.41 -18.13
CA THR A 142 17.19 7.12 -18.54
C THR A 142 16.06 6.12 -18.79
N LEU A 143 15.08 6.07 -17.91
CA LEU A 143 13.91 5.18 -18.04
C LEU A 143 13.01 5.61 -19.22
N GLU A 144 12.80 6.92 -19.41
CA GLU A 144 12.04 7.46 -20.56
C GLU A 144 12.68 7.10 -21.89
N ASN A 145 14.02 7.16 -21.98
CA ASN A 145 14.76 6.73 -23.17
C ASN A 145 14.64 5.21 -23.45
N LEU A 146 14.27 4.43 -22.43
CA LEU A 146 13.96 3.00 -22.56
C LEU A 146 12.49 2.73 -22.89
N GLY A 147 11.68 3.80 -23.07
CA GLY A 147 10.26 3.71 -23.42
C GLY A 147 9.32 3.58 -22.21
N ILE A 148 9.81 3.73 -20.99
CA ILE A 148 9.02 3.70 -19.76
C ILE A 148 8.51 5.11 -19.46
N LYS A 149 7.21 5.32 -19.32
CA LYS A 149 6.63 6.61 -18.90
C LYS A 149 6.86 6.78 -17.40
N VAL A 150 7.46 7.91 -16.97
CA VAL A 150 7.86 8.10 -15.57
C VAL A 150 7.26 9.37 -14.97
N THR A 151 6.83 9.26 -13.72
CA THR A 151 6.41 10.40 -12.88
C THR A 151 7.15 10.35 -11.55
N ILE A 152 7.75 11.47 -11.15
CA ILE A 152 8.36 11.61 -9.81
C ILE A 152 7.32 12.27 -8.90
N PHE A 153 6.87 11.51 -7.89
CA PHE A 153 5.96 12.05 -6.89
C PHE A 153 6.72 13.03 -5.97
N ASN A 154 6.22 14.24 -5.86
CA ASN A 154 6.74 15.31 -5.01
C ASN A 154 8.28 15.38 -4.99
N PRO A 155 8.91 15.79 -6.11
CA PRO A 155 10.37 15.82 -6.25
C PRO A 155 11.03 16.48 -5.06
N PHE A 156 12.11 15.86 -4.56
CA PHE A 156 12.81 16.39 -3.39
C PHE A 156 13.52 17.72 -3.73
N MET A 157 13.20 18.74 -2.97
CA MET A 157 13.91 20.02 -2.98
C MET A 157 14.49 20.26 -1.58
N PRO A 158 15.76 20.64 -1.44
CA PRO A 158 16.42 20.85 -0.15
C PRO A 158 15.98 22.18 0.51
N ILE A 159 14.66 22.41 0.50
CA ILE A 159 14.01 23.56 1.13
C ILE A 159 13.06 23.02 2.19
N ALA A 160 13.13 23.53 3.41
CA ALA A 160 12.22 23.14 4.49
C ALA A 160 10.80 23.65 4.20
N THR A 161 10.00 22.80 3.54
CA THR A 161 8.59 23.08 3.27
C THR A 161 7.70 21.95 3.80
N ILE A 162 6.52 22.30 4.33
CA ILE A 162 5.53 21.33 4.84
C ILE A 162 5.12 20.34 3.73
N ILE A 163 5.11 20.77 2.46
CA ILE A 163 4.79 19.93 1.31
C ILE A 163 5.77 18.77 1.16
N GLN A 164 7.03 18.96 1.54
CA GLN A 164 8.03 17.91 1.47
C GLN A 164 7.74 16.75 2.42
N ASN A 165 6.83 16.89 3.38
CA ASN A 165 6.36 15.82 4.26
C ASN A 165 5.30 14.93 3.60
N ASN A 166 4.61 15.41 2.55
CA ASN A 166 3.68 14.57 1.78
C ASN A 166 4.49 13.62 0.91
N ARG A 167 4.50 12.35 1.27
CA ARG A 167 5.24 11.30 0.57
C ARG A 167 4.28 10.23 0.06
N ASP A 168 4.64 9.65 -1.07
CA ASP A 168 3.95 8.47 -1.57
C ASP A 168 4.65 7.21 -1.04
N HIS A 169 4.05 6.59 -0.05
CA HIS A 169 4.62 5.40 0.59
C HIS A 169 4.03 4.09 0.05
N ARG A 170 3.23 4.14 -1.01
CA ARG A 170 2.62 2.97 -1.64
C ARG A 170 3.66 2.10 -2.34
N LYS A 171 3.39 0.82 -2.44
CA LYS A 171 4.13 -0.17 -3.23
C LYS A 171 3.10 -0.99 -3.98
N ILE A 172 2.73 -0.51 -5.15
CA ILE A 172 1.67 -1.10 -5.98
C ILE A 172 2.28 -1.52 -7.32
N VAL A 173 1.89 -2.70 -7.79
CA VAL A 173 2.07 -3.09 -9.20
C VAL A 173 0.71 -3.51 -9.72
N VAL A 174 0.32 -3.02 -10.88
CA VAL A 174 -0.87 -3.47 -11.62
C VAL A 174 -0.45 -4.00 -12.97
N ILE A 175 -0.98 -5.16 -13.35
CA ILE A 175 -0.71 -5.82 -14.62
C ILE A 175 -2.06 -6.07 -15.31
N ASP A 176 -2.24 -5.48 -16.48
CA ASP A 176 -3.39 -5.67 -17.38
C ASP A 176 -4.75 -5.48 -16.70
N GLY A 177 -4.83 -4.74 -15.60
CA GLY A 177 -6.04 -4.46 -14.84
C GLY A 177 -6.62 -5.62 -14.03
N HIS A 178 -6.08 -6.83 -14.18
CA HIS A 178 -6.60 -8.04 -13.51
C HIS A 178 -5.69 -8.63 -12.42
N THR A 179 -4.41 -8.25 -12.35
CA THR A 179 -3.46 -8.71 -11.33
C THR A 179 -2.81 -7.51 -10.66
N ALA A 180 -2.81 -7.48 -9.33
CA ALA A 180 -2.13 -6.43 -8.57
C ALA A 180 -1.30 -7.02 -7.42
N PHE A 181 -0.18 -6.35 -7.09
CA PHE A 181 0.63 -6.62 -5.90
C PHE A 181 0.62 -5.39 -5.00
N CYS A 182 0.50 -5.63 -3.70
CA CYS A 182 0.64 -4.60 -2.67
C CYS A 182 1.37 -5.17 -1.44
N GLY A 183 1.93 -4.30 -0.61
CA GLY A 183 2.58 -4.69 0.65
C GLY A 183 3.73 -3.80 1.06
N GLY A 184 4.57 -4.25 1.99
CA GLY A 184 5.69 -3.49 2.54
C GLY A 184 6.94 -3.45 1.66
N VAL A 185 7.07 -4.38 0.69
CA VAL A 185 8.29 -4.65 -0.08
C VAL A 185 8.55 -3.57 -1.14
N ASN A 186 9.60 -2.76 -0.98
CA ASN A 186 10.11 -1.85 -2.02
C ASN A 186 10.98 -2.59 -3.06
N LEU A 187 11.56 -1.85 -4.00
CA LEU A 187 12.46 -2.38 -5.04
C LEU A 187 13.93 -2.12 -4.69
N ALA A 188 14.43 -2.83 -3.68
CA ALA A 188 15.81 -2.77 -3.24
C ALA A 188 16.23 -4.12 -2.64
N ASP A 189 17.53 -4.41 -2.67
CA ASP A 189 18.08 -5.74 -2.39
C ASP A 189 17.92 -6.21 -0.95
N GLU A 190 17.83 -5.29 0.02
CA GLU A 190 17.54 -5.64 1.41
C GLU A 190 16.15 -6.29 1.58
N TYR A 191 15.15 -5.94 0.77
CA TYR A 191 13.81 -6.50 0.86
C TYR A 191 13.71 -7.95 0.39
N ILE A 192 14.71 -8.44 -0.34
CA ILE A 192 14.82 -9.84 -0.79
C ILE A 192 16.01 -10.56 -0.13
N ASN A 193 16.57 -9.99 0.93
CA ASN A 193 17.73 -10.49 1.65
C ASN A 193 18.98 -10.80 0.77
N ALA A 194 19.07 -10.14 -0.40
CA ALA A 194 20.27 -10.18 -1.25
C ALA A 194 21.38 -9.26 -0.70
N TYR A 195 21.05 -8.41 0.24
CA TYR A 195 21.95 -7.55 1.00
C TYR A 195 21.55 -7.53 2.46
N ASP A 196 22.45 -7.95 3.35
CA ASP A 196 22.25 -7.89 4.81
C ASP A 196 22.52 -6.49 5.33
N ARG A 197 21.45 -5.78 5.69
CA ARG A 197 21.53 -4.42 6.23
C ARG A 197 21.23 -4.35 7.73
N PHE A 198 20.26 -5.12 8.19
CA PHE A 198 19.77 -5.15 9.57
C PHE A 198 19.40 -6.57 10.02
N GLY A 199 20.24 -7.55 9.69
CA GLY A 199 19.90 -8.96 9.80
C GLY A 199 18.85 -9.36 8.78
N HIS A 200 18.14 -10.45 9.02
CA HIS A 200 17.09 -10.90 8.12
C HIS A 200 15.95 -9.88 8.02
N TRP A 201 15.70 -9.38 6.80
CA TRP A 201 14.59 -8.47 6.51
C TRP A 201 13.30 -9.26 6.31
N LYS A 202 12.38 -9.11 7.26
CA LYS A 202 11.07 -9.75 7.23
C LYS A 202 10.01 -8.77 6.74
N ASP A 203 9.50 -9.00 5.55
CA ASP A 203 8.37 -8.22 5.01
C ASP A 203 7.23 -9.14 4.56
N ALA A 204 6.15 -8.54 4.10
CA ALA A 204 5.01 -9.25 3.57
C ALA A 204 4.39 -8.50 2.39
N ALA A 205 3.70 -9.25 1.55
CA ALA A 205 2.94 -8.69 0.45
C ALA A 205 1.72 -9.57 0.14
N ILE A 206 0.82 -9.03 -0.67
CA ILE A 206 -0.34 -9.75 -1.19
C ILE A 206 -0.42 -9.54 -2.71
N MET A 207 -0.78 -10.58 -3.44
CA MET A 207 -1.21 -10.49 -4.83
C MET A 207 -2.70 -10.72 -4.88
N LEU A 208 -3.41 -9.82 -5.56
CA LEU A 208 -4.83 -9.97 -5.87
C LEU A 208 -5.01 -10.22 -7.36
N ARG A 209 -5.99 -11.07 -7.70
CA ARG A 209 -6.44 -11.29 -9.07
C ARG A 209 -7.96 -11.23 -9.14
N GLY A 210 -8.48 -10.40 -10.01
CA GLY A 210 -9.92 -10.22 -10.23
C GLY A 210 -10.40 -8.80 -9.94
N ASP A 211 -11.68 -8.67 -9.57
CA ASP A 211 -12.42 -7.41 -9.56
C ASP A 211 -11.81 -6.33 -8.64
N ALA A 212 -11.23 -6.72 -7.51
CA ALA A 212 -10.62 -5.77 -6.56
C ALA A 212 -9.37 -5.05 -7.12
N VAL A 213 -8.76 -5.56 -8.21
CA VAL A 213 -7.63 -4.90 -8.88
C VAL A 213 -8.04 -3.56 -9.45
N ARG A 214 -9.33 -3.37 -9.77
CA ARG A 214 -9.89 -2.09 -10.19
C ARG A 214 -9.52 -0.94 -9.25
N SER A 215 -9.60 -1.13 -7.93
CA SER A 215 -9.20 -0.09 -6.98
C SER A 215 -7.72 0.24 -7.05
N PHE A 216 -6.84 -0.73 -7.23
CA PHE A 216 -5.39 -0.47 -7.37
C PHE A 216 -5.07 0.28 -8.67
N THR A 217 -5.73 -0.08 -9.78
CA THR A 217 -5.60 0.64 -11.05
C THR A 217 -6.01 2.10 -10.89
N LEU A 218 -7.15 2.34 -10.25
CA LEU A 218 -7.67 3.70 -10.03
C LEU A 218 -6.82 4.51 -9.04
N MET A 219 -6.28 3.89 -7.98
CA MET A 219 -5.33 4.56 -7.07
C MET A 219 -4.06 5.00 -7.79
N PHE A 220 -3.50 4.13 -8.65
CA PHE A 220 -2.34 4.48 -9.45
C PHE A 220 -2.66 5.64 -10.40
N LEU A 221 -3.77 5.58 -11.13
CA LEU A 221 -4.19 6.64 -12.04
C LEU A 221 -4.50 7.95 -11.32
N GLU A 222 -5.05 7.91 -10.09
CA GLU A 222 -5.24 9.12 -9.27
C GLU A 222 -3.88 9.82 -9.04
N THR A 223 -2.86 9.08 -8.62
CA THR A 223 -1.51 9.63 -8.41
C THR A 223 -0.89 10.11 -9.74
N TRP A 224 -1.06 9.34 -10.81
CA TRP A 224 -0.55 9.70 -12.14
C TRP A 224 -1.14 11.02 -12.64
N TYR A 225 -2.45 11.23 -12.49
CA TYR A 225 -3.15 12.44 -12.95
C TYR A 225 -2.90 13.67 -12.07
N MET A 226 -2.27 13.55 -10.94
CA MET A 226 -1.76 14.73 -10.21
C MET A 226 -0.64 15.45 -10.98
N TYR A 227 0.04 14.77 -11.89
CA TYR A 227 1.22 15.27 -12.62
C TYR A 227 1.04 15.27 -14.13
N ASN A 228 0.16 14.43 -14.64
CA ASN A 228 -0.11 14.26 -16.06
C ASN A 228 -1.57 14.62 -16.37
N ALA A 229 -1.82 15.08 -17.59
CA ALA A 229 -3.20 15.29 -18.04
C ALA A 229 -3.94 13.94 -18.14
N PRO A 230 -5.20 13.89 -17.74
CA PRO A 230 -6.04 12.73 -17.97
C PRO A 230 -6.46 12.71 -19.46
N ASP A 231 -5.69 12.04 -20.28
CA ASP A 231 -5.89 11.93 -21.73
C ASP A 231 -6.41 10.55 -22.15
N ASP A 232 -6.40 9.63 -21.22
CA ASP A 232 -6.70 8.24 -21.51
C ASP A 232 -8.18 7.90 -21.30
N ASN A 233 -8.66 6.93 -22.07
CA ASN A 233 -9.87 6.23 -21.74
C ASN A 233 -9.59 5.30 -20.54
N ILE A 234 -10.02 5.69 -19.35
CA ILE A 234 -9.78 4.93 -18.10
C ILE A 234 -10.34 3.52 -18.19
N GLU A 235 -11.45 3.31 -18.92
CA GLU A 235 -12.05 1.98 -19.10
C GLU A 235 -11.11 0.98 -19.77
N GLU A 236 -10.14 1.42 -20.56
CA GLU A 236 -9.14 0.53 -21.19
C GLU A 236 -8.18 -0.11 -20.18
N TYR A 237 -8.02 0.51 -19.00
CA TYR A 237 -7.19 0.00 -17.92
C TYR A 237 -7.97 -0.82 -16.89
N LEU A 238 -9.30 -0.87 -17.01
CA LEU A 238 -10.13 -1.62 -16.08
C LEU A 238 -10.41 -3.03 -16.60
N TYR A 239 -10.31 -3.99 -15.69
CA TYR A 239 -10.64 -5.38 -15.99
C TYR A 239 -12.15 -5.54 -16.14
N HIS A 240 -12.55 -6.21 -17.22
CA HIS A 240 -13.92 -6.66 -17.45
C HIS A 240 -13.95 -8.20 -17.58
N PRO A 241 -14.73 -8.90 -16.76
CA PRO A 241 -14.83 -10.38 -16.84
C PRO A 241 -15.23 -10.91 -18.20
N SER A 242 -15.90 -10.10 -19.03
CA SER A 242 -16.31 -10.43 -20.41
C SER A 242 -15.15 -10.52 -21.40
N ASP A 243 -13.96 -9.99 -21.06
CA ASP A 243 -12.82 -9.93 -21.98
C ASP A 243 -12.21 -11.31 -22.28
N GLY A 244 -12.63 -12.35 -21.52
CA GLY A 244 -12.28 -13.76 -21.78
C GLY A 244 -10.81 -14.14 -21.59
N GLU A 245 -9.94 -13.16 -21.37
CA GLU A 245 -8.49 -13.35 -21.29
C GLU A 245 -8.02 -13.90 -19.94
N PHE A 246 -8.82 -13.73 -18.89
CA PHE A 246 -8.49 -14.16 -17.55
C PHE A 246 -9.70 -14.75 -16.85
N VAL A 247 -9.66 -16.04 -16.55
CA VAL A 247 -10.70 -16.72 -15.77
C VAL A 247 -10.17 -16.98 -14.38
N ILE A 248 -10.86 -16.48 -13.37
CA ILE A 248 -10.59 -16.88 -11.99
C ILE A 248 -11.07 -18.32 -11.83
N SER A 249 -10.16 -19.27 -12.03
CA SER A 249 -10.48 -20.71 -11.98
C SER A 249 -10.63 -21.22 -10.53
N ASP A 250 -10.32 -20.39 -9.55
CA ASP A 250 -10.24 -20.81 -8.16
C ASP A 250 -11.56 -20.51 -7.41
N LYS A 251 -12.24 -21.58 -6.99
CA LYS A 251 -13.42 -21.49 -6.11
C LYS A 251 -13.07 -20.99 -4.68
N SER A 252 -11.79 -20.73 -4.39
CA SER A 252 -11.32 -20.20 -3.10
C SER A 252 -11.68 -18.72 -2.86
N CYS A 253 -12.28 -18.05 -3.86
CA CYS A 253 -12.69 -16.64 -3.78
C CYS A 253 -14.00 -16.43 -2.98
N ALA A 254 -14.16 -17.13 -1.86
CA ALA A 254 -15.38 -17.04 -1.03
C ALA A 254 -15.44 -15.76 -0.15
N GLY A 255 -14.35 -15.00 -0.10
CA GLY A 255 -14.20 -13.81 0.74
C GLY A 255 -14.59 -12.51 0.04
N PHE A 256 -14.34 -11.42 0.77
CA PHE A 256 -14.51 -10.06 0.28
C PHE A 256 -13.15 -9.35 0.33
N CYS A 257 -12.87 -8.53 -0.67
CA CYS A 257 -11.67 -7.69 -0.74
C CYS A 257 -12.06 -6.23 -0.82
N GLN A 258 -11.32 -5.36 -0.13
CA GLN A 258 -11.55 -3.93 -0.17
C GLN A 258 -10.20 -3.19 -0.12
N PRO A 259 -9.52 -3.03 -1.27
CA PRO A 259 -8.30 -2.24 -1.32
C PRO A 259 -8.61 -0.77 -1.00
N TYR A 260 -7.79 -0.16 -0.17
CA TYR A 260 -7.91 1.25 0.20
C TYR A 260 -6.53 1.89 0.31
N ALA A 261 -6.50 3.20 0.26
CA ALA A 261 -5.31 4.00 0.53
C ALA A 261 -5.61 5.09 1.55
N ASP A 262 -4.58 5.51 2.26
CA ASP A 262 -4.62 6.66 3.14
C ASP A 262 -3.83 7.82 2.52
N THR A 263 -4.29 9.05 2.74
CA THR A 263 -3.62 10.24 2.25
C THR A 263 -3.89 11.43 3.16
N PRO A 264 -2.89 12.25 3.49
CA PRO A 264 -3.10 13.45 4.29
C PRO A 264 -3.82 14.58 3.50
N LEU A 265 -4.22 14.33 2.25
CA LEU A 265 -4.72 15.36 1.34
C LEU A 265 -6.24 15.53 1.37
N ASP A 266 -6.98 14.55 1.88
CA ASP A 266 -8.45 14.55 1.92
C ASP A 266 -9.05 14.86 3.30
N GLY A 267 -8.22 14.84 4.35
CA GLY A 267 -8.63 15.13 5.72
C GLY A 267 -9.32 13.97 6.43
N GLU A 268 -9.19 12.74 5.90
CA GLU A 268 -9.70 11.51 6.50
C GLU A 268 -8.54 10.62 6.91
N CYS A 269 -8.53 10.10 8.14
CA CYS A 269 -7.50 9.20 8.67
C CYS A 269 -7.90 7.74 8.45
N VAL A 270 -7.90 7.30 7.18
CA VAL A 270 -8.48 6.01 6.79
C VAL A 270 -7.75 4.84 7.47
N GLY A 271 -6.43 4.85 7.46
CA GLY A 271 -5.62 3.79 8.05
C GLY A 271 -5.85 3.65 9.55
N GLU A 272 -5.80 4.76 10.29
CA GLU A 272 -6.05 4.81 11.73
C GLU A 272 -7.43 4.26 12.09
N LEU A 273 -8.48 4.73 11.41
CA LEU A 273 -9.85 4.31 11.70
C LEU A 273 -10.12 2.84 11.33
N VAL A 274 -9.44 2.29 10.33
CA VAL A 274 -9.49 0.85 10.02
C VAL A 274 -8.88 0.04 11.16
N TYR A 275 -7.68 0.39 11.63
CA TYR A 275 -7.04 -0.30 12.77
C TYR A 275 -7.87 -0.16 14.06
N PHE A 276 -8.34 1.05 14.35
CA PHE A 276 -9.19 1.32 15.51
C PHE A 276 -10.46 0.46 15.51
N ASN A 277 -11.09 0.34 14.35
CA ASN A 277 -12.29 -0.49 14.20
C ASN A 277 -11.97 -1.98 14.37
N LEU A 278 -10.86 -2.49 13.81
CA LEU A 278 -10.41 -3.87 13.99
C LEU A 278 -10.19 -4.20 15.47
N ILE A 279 -9.47 -3.35 16.20
CA ILE A 279 -9.20 -3.54 17.63
C ILE A 279 -10.50 -3.57 18.44
N ASN A 280 -11.40 -2.61 18.21
CA ASN A 280 -12.66 -2.52 18.96
C ASN A 280 -13.68 -3.60 18.62
N LYS A 281 -13.51 -4.34 17.51
CA LYS A 281 -14.43 -5.40 17.08
C LYS A 281 -13.86 -6.80 17.26
N ALA A 282 -12.60 -6.92 17.65
CA ALA A 282 -12.00 -8.19 18.02
C ALA A 282 -12.78 -8.85 19.16
N LYS A 283 -12.93 -10.17 19.09
CA LYS A 283 -13.66 -10.97 20.08
C LYS A 283 -12.74 -11.93 20.82
N ASP A 284 -11.85 -12.58 20.08
CA ASP A 284 -10.95 -13.59 20.60
C ASP A 284 -9.50 -13.12 20.58
N TYR A 285 -9.05 -12.57 19.44
CA TYR A 285 -7.66 -12.10 19.30
C TYR A 285 -7.47 -11.01 18.25
N ILE A 286 -6.39 -10.26 18.41
CA ILE A 286 -5.83 -9.38 17.38
C ILE A 286 -4.30 -9.46 17.39
N TYR A 287 -3.70 -9.75 16.22
CA TYR A 287 -2.25 -9.86 16.03
C TYR A 287 -1.79 -8.82 15.05
N ILE A 288 -0.78 -8.05 15.44
CA ILE A 288 -0.26 -6.92 14.69
C ILE A 288 1.25 -7.10 14.46
N THR A 289 1.71 -6.86 13.24
CA THR A 289 3.12 -6.66 12.93
C THR A 289 3.35 -5.24 12.49
N THR A 290 4.37 -4.58 13.02
CA THR A 290 4.71 -3.21 12.64
C THR A 290 6.20 -2.93 12.83
N PRO A 291 6.87 -2.21 11.89
CA PRO A 291 8.25 -1.78 12.09
C PRO A 291 8.37 -0.67 13.13
N TYR A 292 7.28 0.08 13.37
CA TYR A 292 7.27 1.24 14.27
C TYR A 292 5.98 1.25 15.09
N LEU A 293 6.08 0.90 16.36
CA LEU A 293 4.97 0.94 17.29
C LEU A 293 4.93 2.33 17.96
N ILE A 294 4.25 3.26 17.32
CA ILE A 294 4.09 4.64 17.79
C ILE A 294 2.59 4.98 17.68
N PRO A 295 1.75 4.36 18.53
CA PRO A 295 0.31 4.62 18.52
C PRO A 295 0.02 6.01 19.09
N ASP A 296 -1.03 6.64 18.59
CA ASP A 296 -1.62 7.79 19.25
C ASP A 296 -2.39 7.36 20.51
N ASN A 297 -2.98 8.32 21.21
CA ASN A 297 -3.69 8.07 22.46
C ASN A 297 -4.93 7.18 22.26
N GLU A 298 -5.61 7.34 21.14
CA GLU A 298 -6.83 6.60 20.81
C GLU A 298 -6.53 5.12 20.54
N LEU A 299 -5.53 4.83 19.72
CA LEU A 299 -5.08 3.45 19.45
C LEU A 299 -4.47 2.81 20.70
N MET A 300 -3.70 3.56 21.48
CA MET A 300 -3.15 3.10 22.75
C MET A 300 -4.25 2.66 23.70
N THR A 301 -5.23 3.52 23.90
CA THR A 301 -6.40 3.23 24.74
C THR A 301 -7.17 1.99 24.25
N ALA A 302 -7.38 1.87 22.93
CA ALA A 302 -8.09 0.74 22.35
C ALA A 302 -7.34 -0.59 22.57
N LEU A 303 -6.03 -0.62 22.36
CA LEU A 303 -5.17 -1.81 22.57
C LEU A 303 -5.19 -2.24 24.03
N CYS A 304 -5.00 -1.29 24.95
CA CYS A 304 -5.03 -1.55 26.39
C CYS A 304 -6.41 -2.06 26.85
N TYR A 305 -7.48 -1.44 26.36
CA TYR A 305 -8.85 -1.85 26.68
C TYR A 305 -9.14 -3.26 26.15
N ALA A 306 -8.79 -3.57 24.92
CA ALA A 306 -8.96 -4.91 24.33
C ALA A 306 -8.27 -5.98 25.18
N ALA A 307 -7.00 -5.78 25.55
CA ALA A 307 -6.25 -6.71 26.38
C ALA A 307 -6.87 -6.88 27.77
N LYS A 308 -7.23 -5.77 28.45
CA LYS A 308 -7.92 -5.79 29.75
C LYS A 308 -9.30 -6.45 29.70
N SER A 309 -9.94 -6.47 28.54
CA SER A 309 -11.23 -7.14 28.32
C SER A 309 -11.10 -8.62 27.99
N GLY A 310 -9.86 -9.17 27.97
CA GLY A 310 -9.60 -10.58 27.76
C GLY A 310 -9.28 -10.97 26.31
N ILE A 311 -9.18 -10.02 25.39
CA ILE A 311 -8.74 -10.27 24.00
C ILE A 311 -7.24 -10.57 24.00
N ASP A 312 -6.81 -11.62 23.28
CA ASP A 312 -5.40 -11.93 23.09
C ASP A 312 -4.76 -10.93 22.10
N VAL A 313 -4.17 -9.87 22.61
CA VAL A 313 -3.50 -8.84 21.81
C VAL A 313 -2.01 -9.16 21.72
N ARG A 314 -1.51 -9.39 20.48
CA ARG A 314 -0.08 -9.64 20.24
C ARG A 314 0.48 -8.66 19.21
N ILE A 315 1.65 -8.12 19.52
CA ILE A 315 2.35 -7.18 18.65
C ILE A 315 3.77 -7.68 18.40
N ILE A 316 4.20 -7.69 17.14
CA ILE A 316 5.57 -8.05 16.76
C ILE A 316 6.25 -6.82 16.18
N THR A 317 7.40 -6.47 16.76
CA THR A 317 8.25 -5.33 16.37
C THR A 317 9.66 -5.82 15.98
N PRO A 318 10.51 -4.98 15.37
CA PRO A 318 11.89 -5.34 15.09
C PRO A 318 12.71 -5.58 16.38
N HIS A 319 13.68 -6.49 16.31
CA HIS A 319 14.74 -6.59 17.31
C HIS A 319 15.97 -5.73 16.91
N ILE A 320 16.34 -5.77 15.63
CA ILE A 320 17.40 -4.91 15.08
C ILE A 320 16.73 -3.74 14.35
N PRO A 321 16.85 -2.49 14.85
CA PRO A 321 16.16 -1.35 14.26
C PRO A 321 16.91 -0.78 13.04
N ASP A 322 16.14 -0.24 12.07
CA ASP A 322 16.70 0.57 10.97
C ASP A 322 17.10 2.00 11.44
N LYS A 323 16.41 2.50 12.47
CA LYS A 323 16.62 3.82 13.09
C LYS A 323 16.54 3.68 14.61
N TRP A 324 17.70 3.75 15.27
CA TRP A 324 17.80 3.59 16.72
C TRP A 324 16.86 4.53 17.51
N TYR A 325 16.75 5.80 17.09
CA TYR A 325 15.93 6.80 17.79
C TYR A 325 14.42 6.52 17.66
N VAL A 326 13.95 5.95 16.53
CA VAL A 326 12.57 5.52 16.35
C VAL A 326 12.27 4.30 17.19
N PHE A 327 13.25 3.42 17.34
CA PHE A 327 13.13 2.21 18.16
C PHE A 327 13.00 2.56 19.66
N GLU A 328 13.76 3.54 20.15
CA GLU A 328 13.61 4.01 21.53
C GLU A 328 12.20 4.59 21.79
N VAL A 329 11.63 5.31 20.81
CA VAL A 329 10.24 5.77 20.91
C VAL A 329 9.28 4.59 20.94
N THR A 330 9.45 3.57 20.07
CA THR A 330 8.67 2.34 20.07
C THR A 330 8.71 1.65 21.45
N ARG A 331 9.90 1.50 22.03
CA ARG A 331 10.07 0.84 23.34
C ARG A 331 9.46 1.64 24.49
N ALA A 332 9.34 2.97 24.36
CA ALA A 332 8.69 3.79 25.38
C ALA A 332 7.20 3.44 25.57
N PHE A 333 6.53 2.91 24.54
CA PHE A 333 5.14 2.45 24.64
C PHE A 333 4.98 1.04 25.22
N TYR A 334 6.06 0.25 25.32
CA TYR A 334 5.97 -1.14 25.81
C TYR A 334 5.43 -1.24 27.23
N GLY A 335 5.88 -0.38 28.12
CA GLY A 335 5.50 -0.43 29.54
C GLY A 335 3.99 -0.46 29.73
N GLU A 336 3.28 0.54 29.23
CA GLU A 336 1.83 0.70 29.38
C GLU A 336 1.06 -0.45 28.70
N LEU A 337 1.52 -0.92 27.52
CA LEU A 337 0.90 -2.05 26.81
C LEU A 337 1.07 -3.36 27.59
N LEU A 338 2.27 -3.65 28.08
CA LEU A 338 2.57 -4.85 28.87
C LEU A 338 1.80 -4.88 30.18
N ASP A 339 1.73 -3.75 30.91
CA ASP A 339 0.95 -3.59 32.13
C ASP A 339 -0.55 -3.82 31.91
N SER A 340 -1.02 -3.58 30.68
CA SER A 340 -2.41 -3.81 30.27
C SER A 340 -2.70 -5.25 29.82
N GLY A 341 -1.66 -6.10 29.70
CA GLY A 341 -1.80 -7.49 29.27
C GLY A 341 -1.55 -7.74 27.79
N VAL A 342 -1.12 -6.73 27.02
CA VAL A 342 -0.67 -6.91 25.63
C VAL A 342 0.63 -7.71 25.61
N ARG A 343 0.75 -8.66 24.70
CA ARG A 343 1.98 -9.44 24.51
C ARG A 343 2.81 -8.84 23.40
N ILE A 344 4.05 -8.41 23.70
CA ILE A 344 4.97 -7.83 22.73
C ILE A 344 6.10 -8.82 22.46
N TYR A 345 6.42 -9.01 21.20
CA TYR A 345 7.51 -9.86 20.71
C TYR A 345 8.44 -9.04 19.81
N GLU A 346 9.74 -9.26 19.97
CA GLU A 346 10.73 -8.70 19.06
C GLU A 346 11.20 -9.79 18.08
N TYR A 347 11.24 -9.46 16.79
CA TYR A 347 11.70 -10.36 15.74
C TYR A 347 13.21 -10.48 15.78
N THR A 348 13.72 -11.50 16.51
CA THR A 348 15.15 -11.68 16.80
C THR A 348 16.05 -11.89 15.59
N PRO A 349 15.61 -12.50 14.45
CA PRO A 349 16.51 -12.64 13.29
C PRO A 349 16.92 -11.34 12.62
N GLY A 350 16.20 -10.22 12.87
CA GLY A 350 16.55 -8.96 12.24
C GLY A 350 15.44 -7.91 12.30
N PHE A 351 15.20 -7.26 11.15
CA PHE A 351 14.24 -6.17 11.01
C PHE A 351 12.92 -6.65 10.40
N ILE A 352 11.83 -6.61 11.17
CA ILE A 352 10.48 -6.85 10.64
C ILE A 352 9.91 -5.54 10.09
N HIS A 353 9.56 -5.52 8.80
CA HIS A 353 9.00 -4.37 8.11
C HIS A 353 7.56 -4.59 7.64
N SER A 354 6.98 -5.76 7.88
CA SER A 354 5.58 -6.06 7.54
C SER A 354 4.60 -5.20 8.36
N LYS A 355 3.51 -4.80 7.73
CA LYS A 355 2.38 -4.08 8.32
C LYS A 355 1.15 -4.94 8.12
N ILE A 356 0.87 -5.79 9.10
CA ILE A 356 -0.24 -6.74 9.06
C ILE A 356 -1.05 -6.58 10.34
N CYS A 357 -2.35 -6.68 10.20
CA CYS A 357 -3.26 -6.83 11.31
C CYS A 357 -4.24 -7.96 10.98
N VAL A 358 -4.36 -8.94 11.88
CA VAL A 358 -5.30 -10.06 11.73
C VAL A 358 -6.16 -10.16 12.99
N SER A 359 -7.47 -10.32 12.81
CA SER A 359 -8.43 -10.48 13.90
C SER A 359 -9.36 -11.66 13.65
N ASP A 360 -9.48 -12.55 14.65
CA ASP A 360 -10.50 -13.61 14.79
C ASP A 360 -10.63 -14.50 13.54
N ASP A 361 -9.55 -14.85 12.85
CA ASP A 361 -9.53 -15.61 11.57
C ASP A 361 -10.51 -15.10 10.51
N SER A 362 -10.93 -13.85 10.62
CA SER A 362 -12.06 -13.34 9.85
C SER A 362 -11.80 -12.05 9.11
N LEU A 363 -10.86 -11.24 9.58
CA LEU A 363 -10.45 -9.97 8.98
C LEU A 363 -8.93 -9.87 8.99
N ALA A 364 -8.36 -9.41 7.87
CA ALA A 364 -6.94 -9.14 7.76
C ALA A 364 -6.71 -7.84 6.99
N VAL A 365 -5.73 -7.05 7.43
CA VAL A 365 -5.17 -5.92 6.69
C VAL A 365 -3.72 -6.24 6.35
N VAL A 366 -3.34 -6.04 5.10
CA VAL A 366 -1.98 -6.23 4.58
C VAL A 366 -1.56 -4.95 3.85
N GLY A 367 -0.46 -4.30 4.30
CA GLY A 367 0.01 -3.03 3.75
C GLY A 367 1.49 -2.75 3.90
#